data_2c0b42a99865f49aec2fd83e0f47bd7c
#
_entry.id   2c0b42a99865f49aec2fd83e0f47bd7c
#
_cell.length_a   1.000
_cell.length_b   1.000
_cell.length_c   1.000
_cell.angle_alpha   90.00
_cell.angle_beta   90.00
_cell.angle_gamma   90.00
#
_symmetry.space_group_name_H-M   'P 1'
#
loop_
_entity.id
_entity.type
_entity.pdbx_description
1 polymer ?
#
loop_
_entity_poly.entity_id
_entity_poly.type
_entity_poly.pdbx_seq_one_letter_code
_entity_poly.pdbx_strand_id
1 'polypeptide(L)'
;MEIRVYNSELDFLGIIENQTSLIWTRKYFEPGDCELHIPITEENLRLTRRGNLLWMKGKKEAAIIEDRKLEESDSRNEITVKGRFLSSYMDRRLIKSTVYFSGKVEEAMRQLLQGVTLIPRVELGELQGFADKVEFQATYKNLLVYEEKLGRSANLGFRFRPDFNEKKIYFEVYRGTDRTMSQGVNNRVIFSESYNNLNDTIYRENAQLYKNVAYVGGEGEGSARVYVQVGEATGLELREVFVDAKDIQSENMTSAQYKAALETRGRETLEGAAVSASFECDTGADENFRYQINYDLGDVVTVKKRAWGITEDLRITEIQEIYEYGGRKIVPTFGTAIPEKIDWSDT
;
A
#
# COMPACT_ATOMS: atom_id res chain seq x y z
N MET A 1 17.16 8.64 17.54
CA MET A 1 16.76 7.88 16.33
C MET A 1 17.98 7.80 15.42
N GLU A 2 18.27 6.64 14.80
CA GLU A 2 19.45 6.43 13.95
C GLU A 2 18.99 6.16 12.52
N ILE A 3 19.33 7.07 11.58
CA ILE A 3 19.03 6.92 10.16
C ILE A 3 20.32 6.54 9.46
N ARG A 4 20.40 5.33 8.94
CA ARG A 4 21.52 4.82 8.16
C ARG A 4 21.28 5.06 6.68
N VAL A 5 22.35 5.42 5.98
CA VAL A 5 22.32 5.67 4.54
C VAL A 5 23.15 4.61 3.83
N TYR A 6 22.58 4.06 2.77
CA TYR A 6 23.21 3.06 1.91
C TYR A 6 23.14 3.50 0.44
N ASN A 7 24.03 2.97 -0.40
CA ASN A 7 23.89 3.12 -1.86
C ASN A 7 22.93 2.06 -2.46
N SER A 8 22.74 2.10 -3.76
CA SER A 8 21.91 1.11 -4.49
C SER A 8 22.47 -0.31 -4.44
N GLU A 9 23.76 -0.47 -4.12
CA GLU A 9 24.44 -1.76 -3.95
C GLU A 9 24.34 -2.30 -2.51
N LEU A 10 23.58 -1.61 -1.65
CA LEU A 10 23.40 -1.87 -0.21
C LEU A 10 24.70 -1.73 0.61
N ASP A 11 25.68 -0.94 0.11
CA ASP A 11 26.85 -0.57 0.88
C ASP A 11 26.54 0.60 1.80
N PHE A 12 27.03 0.50 3.03
CA PHE A 12 26.86 1.54 4.04
C PHE A 12 27.66 2.81 3.67
N LEU A 13 27.01 3.97 3.71
CA LEU A 13 27.61 5.26 3.40
C LEU A 13 27.84 6.16 4.62
N GLY A 14 26.98 6.06 5.64
CA GLY A 14 27.05 6.91 6.83
C GLY A 14 25.72 6.96 7.60
N ILE A 15 25.68 7.82 8.61
CA ILE A 15 24.54 8.01 9.51
C ILE A 15 24.11 9.47 9.47
N ILE A 16 22.81 9.72 9.48
CA ILE A 16 22.23 11.05 9.67
C ILE A 16 21.66 11.10 11.11
N GLU A 17 22.17 12.04 11.93
CA GLU A 17 21.77 12.21 13.32
C GLU A 17 21.22 13.62 13.63
N ASN A 18 21.35 14.55 12.68
CA ASN A 18 21.00 15.95 12.85
C ASN A 18 19.69 16.33 12.15
N GLN A 19 18.77 15.37 11.98
CA GLN A 19 17.46 15.63 11.40
C GLN A 19 16.63 16.57 12.30
N THR A 20 15.96 17.51 11.65
CA THR A 20 15.00 18.42 12.29
C THR A 20 13.60 17.83 12.28
N SER A 21 13.26 17.06 11.24
CA SER A 21 12.00 16.32 11.11
C SER A 21 12.19 15.07 10.27
N LEU A 22 11.47 14.01 10.61
CA LEU A 22 11.30 12.82 9.77
C LEU A 22 9.84 12.39 9.84
N ILE A 23 9.23 12.24 8.68
CA ILE A 23 7.94 11.57 8.51
C ILE A 23 8.22 10.26 7.81
N TRP A 24 7.77 9.14 8.41
CA TRP A 24 7.96 7.78 7.91
C TRP A 24 6.61 7.11 7.80
N THR A 25 6.08 7.00 6.58
CA THR A 25 4.72 6.52 6.31
C THR A 25 4.76 5.10 5.79
N ARG A 26 4.28 4.15 6.59
CA ARG A 26 4.12 2.76 6.18
C ARG A 26 2.71 2.54 5.64
N LYS A 27 2.60 1.88 4.49
CA LYS A 27 1.32 1.57 3.84
C LYS A 27 1.18 0.06 3.64
N TYR A 28 -0.05 -0.44 3.76
CA TYR A 28 -0.31 -1.88 3.74
C TYR A 28 -0.38 -2.45 2.34
N PHE A 29 -1.07 -1.78 1.43
CA PHE A 29 -1.34 -2.26 0.07
C PHE A 29 -0.44 -1.64 -1.01
N GLU A 30 0.42 -0.73 -0.65
CA GLU A 30 1.25 0.05 -1.56
C GLU A 30 2.59 0.42 -0.91
N PRO A 31 3.60 0.87 -1.66
CA PRO A 31 4.84 1.37 -1.08
C PRO A 31 4.57 2.55 -0.15
N GLY A 32 5.11 2.47 1.06
CA GLY A 32 5.17 3.64 1.91
C GLY A 32 6.17 4.68 1.40
N ASP A 33 6.29 5.79 2.13
CA ASP A 33 7.15 6.91 1.79
C ASP A 33 7.85 7.52 3.01
N CYS A 34 8.77 8.42 2.75
CA CYS A 34 9.40 9.23 3.78
C CYS A 34 9.62 10.67 3.32
N GLU A 35 9.59 11.58 4.29
CA GLU A 35 10.04 12.96 4.15
C GLU A 35 11.01 13.29 5.28
N LEU A 36 12.23 13.71 4.93
CA LEU A 36 13.31 13.99 5.88
C LEU A 36 13.79 15.44 5.70
N HIS A 37 13.87 16.17 6.80
CA HIS A 37 14.42 17.52 6.87
C HIS A 37 15.71 17.54 7.68
N ILE A 38 16.77 18.07 7.09
CA ILE A 38 18.11 18.14 7.72
C ILE A 38 18.82 19.44 7.31
N PRO A 39 19.77 19.95 8.12
CA PRO A 39 20.56 21.11 7.74
C PRO A 39 21.49 20.82 6.55
N ILE A 40 21.81 21.86 5.76
CA ILE A 40 22.82 21.75 4.70
C ILE A 40 24.20 21.65 5.36
N THR A 41 24.85 20.51 5.17
CA THR A 41 26.24 20.25 5.52
C THR A 41 26.89 19.44 4.40
N GLU A 42 28.22 19.46 4.30
CA GLU A 42 28.94 18.67 3.30
C GLU A 42 28.60 17.18 3.39
N GLU A 43 28.53 16.63 4.62
CA GLU A 43 28.17 15.24 4.87
C GLU A 43 26.73 14.94 4.46
N ASN A 44 25.75 15.78 4.83
CA ASN A 44 24.36 15.60 4.44
C ASN A 44 24.16 15.70 2.92
N LEU A 45 24.88 16.61 2.27
CA LEU A 45 24.88 16.72 0.80
C LEU A 45 25.41 15.45 0.12
N ARG A 46 26.43 14.81 0.71
CA ARG A 46 26.99 13.54 0.23
C ARG A 46 26.03 12.38 0.45
N LEU A 47 25.44 12.28 1.65
CA LEU A 47 24.56 11.18 2.04
C LEU A 47 23.19 11.21 1.35
N THR A 48 22.65 12.41 1.08
CA THR A 48 21.30 12.54 0.50
C THR A 48 21.27 12.62 -1.02
N ARG A 49 22.22 12.01 -1.70
CA ARG A 49 22.18 11.91 -3.17
C ARG A 49 20.98 11.07 -3.62
N ARG A 50 20.34 11.50 -4.71
CA ARG A 50 19.24 10.72 -5.32
C ARG A 50 19.70 9.31 -5.65
N GLY A 51 18.88 8.32 -5.31
CA GLY A 51 19.17 6.90 -5.47
C GLY A 51 19.80 6.25 -4.23
N ASN A 52 20.30 7.02 -3.26
CA ASN A 52 20.69 6.47 -1.98
C ASN A 52 19.46 6.01 -1.19
N LEU A 53 19.68 5.09 -0.28
CA LEU A 53 18.64 4.48 0.55
C LEU A 53 18.72 5.03 1.97
N LEU A 54 17.58 5.38 2.52
CA LEU A 54 17.41 5.72 3.93
C LEU A 54 16.82 4.53 4.67
N TRP A 55 17.44 4.12 5.75
CA TRP A 55 16.92 3.08 6.63
C TRP A 55 16.95 3.52 8.08
N MET A 56 15.78 3.54 8.68
CA MET A 56 15.65 3.76 10.11
C MET A 56 15.96 2.45 10.83
N LYS A 57 16.99 2.46 11.69
CA LYS A 57 17.46 1.27 12.42
C LYS A 57 16.30 0.57 13.15
N GLY A 58 16.16 -0.73 12.89
CA GLY A 58 15.11 -1.57 13.48
C GLY A 58 13.79 -1.61 12.69
N LYS A 59 13.67 -0.85 11.59
CA LYS A 59 12.51 -0.95 10.70
C LYS A 59 12.70 -2.03 9.65
N LYS A 60 11.59 -2.59 9.20
CA LYS A 60 11.58 -3.63 8.16
C LYS A 60 11.76 -3.05 6.76
N GLU A 61 11.36 -1.82 6.55
CA GLU A 61 11.39 -1.13 5.27
C GLU A 61 12.54 -0.13 5.21
N ALA A 62 13.00 0.19 4.01
CA ALA A 62 13.89 1.29 3.69
C ALA A 62 13.32 2.11 2.52
N ALA A 63 13.65 3.39 2.45
CA ALA A 63 13.19 4.29 1.40
C ALA A 63 14.33 4.62 0.43
N ILE A 64 14.01 4.75 -0.86
CA ILE A 64 14.93 5.28 -1.87
C ILE A 64 14.71 6.78 -2.00
N ILE A 65 15.78 7.56 -2.01
CA ILE A 65 15.72 9.00 -2.25
C ILE A 65 15.38 9.26 -3.71
N GLU A 66 14.19 9.78 -3.97
CA GLU A 66 13.70 10.11 -5.32
C GLU A 66 13.68 11.62 -5.59
N ASP A 67 13.41 12.43 -4.57
CA ASP A 67 13.41 13.89 -4.63
C ASP A 67 14.32 14.48 -3.56
N ARG A 68 15.03 15.55 -3.91
CA ARG A 68 15.88 16.31 -3.00
C ARG A 68 15.83 17.79 -3.34
N LYS A 69 15.33 18.57 -2.40
CA LYS A 69 15.30 20.03 -2.46
C LYS A 69 16.38 20.61 -1.55
N LEU A 70 17.14 21.58 -2.02
CA LEU A 70 18.06 22.39 -1.24
C LEU A 70 17.50 23.80 -1.15
N GLU A 71 17.38 24.33 0.05
CA GLU A 71 16.86 25.67 0.28
C GLU A 71 17.79 26.44 1.23
N GLU A 72 18.33 27.53 0.74
CA GLU A 72 19.20 28.42 1.49
C GLU A 72 18.67 29.84 1.41
N SER A 73 18.40 30.46 2.56
CA SER A 73 17.95 31.83 2.73
C SER A 73 18.38 32.34 4.09
N ASP A 74 18.15 33.60 4.38
CA ASP A 74 18.48 34.19 5.69
C ASP A 74 17.79 33.48 6.88
N SER A 75 16.65 32.82 6.62
CA SER A 75 15.85 32.14 7.65
C SER A 75 15.83 30.62 7.52
N ARG A 76 16.38 30.05 6.46
CA ARG A 76 16.31 28.61 6.16
C ARG A 76 17.59 28.10 5.51
N ASN A 77 18.14 27.05 6.11
CA ASN A 77 19.30 26.34 5.58
C ASN A 77 19.02 24.83 5.71
N GLU A 78 18.34 24.26 4.69
CA GLU A 78 17.73 22.95 4.81
C GLU A 78 17.82 22.13 3.54
N ILE A 79 18.01 20.84 3.71
CA ILE A 79 17.79 19.81 2.70
C ILE A 79 16.48 19.12 3.04
N THR A 80 15.51 19.15 2.13
CA THR A 80 14.32 18.29 2.19
C THR A 80 14.53 17.11 1.26
N VAL A 81 14.37 15.91 1.78
CA VAL A 81 14.48 14.64 1.03
C VAL A 81 13.15 13.93 1.07
N LYS A 82 12.66 13.49 -0.10
CA LYS A 82 11.47 12.64 -0.21
C LYS A 82 11.80 11.35 -0.95
N GLY A 83 11.14 10.28 -0.57
CA GLY A 83 11.35 9.01 -1.23
C GLY A 83 10.29 7.98 -0.88
N ARG A 84 10.11 7.00 -1.77
CA ARG A 84 9.22 5.86 -1.55
C ARG A 84 10.01 4.67 -1.02
N PHE A 85 9.33 3.76 -0.34
CA PHE A 85 9.94 2.51 0.12
C PHE A 85 10.36 1.62 -1.05
N LEU A 86 11.31 0.71 -0.80
CA LEU A 86 11.96 -0.10 -1.85
C LEU A 86 10.99 -0.90 -2.72
N SER A 87 9.80 -1.26 -2.23
CA SER A 87 8.77 -1.92 -3.05
C SER A 87 8.33 -1.06 -4.25
N SER A 88 8.58 0.25 -4.25
CA SER A 88 8.41 1.13 -5.41
C SER A 88 9.29 0.78 -6.60
N TYR A 89 10.32 -0.05 -6.45
CA TYR A 89 11.08 -0.57 -7.59
C TYR A 89 10.20 -1.38 -8.56
N MET A 90 9.11 -1.96 -8.09
CA MET A 90 8.14 -2.66 -8.93
C MET A 90 7.41 -1.71 -9.90
N ASP A 91 7.24 -0.43 -9.54
CA ASP A 91 6.66 0.60 -10.42
C ASP A 91 7.49 0.84 -11.70
N ARG A 92 8.77 0.50 -11.67
CA ARG A 92 9.71 0.63 -12.78
C ARG A 92 9.70 -0.59 -13.72
N ARG A 93 8.75 -1.50 -13.56
CA ARG A 93 8.70 -2.78 -14.29
C ARG A 93 7.33 -3.01 -14.91
N LEU A 94 7.36 -3.66 -16.07
CA LEU A 94 6.17 -4.11 -16.78
C LEU A 94 6.13 -5.63 -16.84
N ILE A 95 4.94 -6.20 -16.77
CA ILE A 95 4.65 -7.59 -17.09
C ILE A 95 4.66 -7.72 -18.61
N LYS A 96 5.83 -8.01 -19.20
CA LYS A 96 6.03 -7.93 -20.67
C LYS A 96 5.46 -9.09 -21.45
N SER A 97 5.31 -10.26 -20.83
CA SER A 97 4.71 -11.45 -21.43
C SER A 97 3.30 -11.65 -20.89
N THR A 98 2.45 -12.30 -21.67
CA THR A 98 1.13 -12.70 -21.19
C THR A 98 1.27 -13.76 -20.11
N VAL A 99 0.75 -13.46 -18.94
CA VAL A 99 0.69 -14.38 -17.79
C VAL A 99 -0.75 -14.78 -17.57
N TYR A 100 -1.00 -16.08 -17.66
CA TYR A 100 -2.25 -16.70 -17.17
C TYR A 100 -1.98 -17.31 -15.81
N PHE A 101 -2.81 -17.00 -14.85
CA PHE A 101 -2.67 -17.55 -13.52
C PHE A 101 -4.02 -17.95 -12.94
N SER A 102 -4.07 -19.13 -12.35
CA SER A 102 -5.19 -19.63 -11.56
C SER A 102 -4.63 -20.36 -10.34
N GLY A 103 -4.82 -19.80 -9.15
CA GLY A 103 -4.21 -20.35 -7.93
C GLY A 103 -4.31 -19.38 -6.75
N LYS A 104 -3.39 -19.53 -5.80
CA LYS A 104 -3.35 -18.67 -4.61
C LYS A 104 -2.78 -17.29 -4.93
N VAL A 105 -3.36 -16.25 -4.34
CA VAL A 105 -2.95 -14.85 -4.57
C VAL A 105 -1.48 -14.63 -4.20
N GLU A 106 -1.01 -15.15 -3.07
CA GLU A 106 0.40 -15.03 -2.69
C GLU A 106 1.34 -15.66 -3.72
N GLU A 107 0.98 -16.82 -4.27
CA GLU A 107 1.75 -17.50 -5.32
C GLU A 107 1.75 -16.66 -6.62
N ALA A 108 0.62 -16.03 -6.96
CA ALA A 108 0.51 -15.11 -8.08
C ALA A 108 1.48 -13.92 -7.97
N MET A 109 1.46 -13.22 -6.82
CA MET A 109 2.35 -12.10 -6.53
C MET A 109 3.82 -12.52 -6.65
N ARG A 110 4.20 -13.64 -6.07
CA ARG A 110 5.57 -14.18 -6.13
C ARG A 110 5.98 -14.56 -7.55
N GLN A 111 5.08 -15.15 -8.33
CA GLN A 111 5.34 -15.52 -9.72
C GLN A 111 5.52 -14.28 -10.61
N LEU A 112 4.69 -13.26 -10.47
CA LEU A 112 4.82 -12.02 -11.23
C LEU A 112 6.16 -11.35 -10.96
N LEU A 113 6.57 -11.28 -9.71
CA LEU A 113 7.85 -10.68 -9.34
C LEU A 113 9.05 -11.47 -9.89
N GLN A 114 9.07 -12.79 -9.74
CA GLN A 114 10.23 -13.63 -10.05
C GLN A 114 10.27 -14.07 -11.51
N GLY A 115 9.13 -14.44 -12.09
CA GLY A 115 9.06 -15.05 -13.41
C GLY A 115 9.07 -14.06 -14.57
N VAL A 116 8.64 -12.82 -14.34
CA VAL A 116 8.36 -11.85 -15.40
C VAL A 116 9.31 -10.66 -15.37
N THR A 117 9.79 -10.26 -14.21
CA THR A 117 10.60 -9.06 -14.07
C THR A 117 11.71 -9.24 -13.04
N LEU A 118 12.95 -9.31 -13.51
CA LEU A 118 14.11 -9.32 -12.60
C LEU A 118 14.37 -7.92 -12.05
N ILE A 119 14.24 -7.78 -10.72
CA ILE A 119 14.74 -6.63 -9.98
C ILE A 119 16.01 -7.10 -9.27
N PRO A 120 17.17 -6.47 -9.53
CA PRO A 120 18.43 -6.90 -8.94
C PRO A 120 18.36 -6.99 -7.41
N ARG A 121 18.99 -7.99 -6.82
CA ARG A 121 19.05 -8.27 -5.38
C ARG A 121 17.73 -8.62 -4.70
N VAL A 122 16.61 -8.62 -5.43
CA VAL A 122 15.31 -9.02 -4.89
C VAL A 122 15.18 -10.54 -4.96
N GLU A 123 14.92 -11.14 -3.80
CA GLU A 123 14.62 -12.56 -3.62
C GLU A 123 13.25 -12.72 -2.96
N LEU A 124 12.64 -13.88 -3.14
CA LEU A 124 11.38 -14.20 -2.47
C LEU A 124 11.65 -14.55 -1.00
N GLY A 125 10.95 -13.87 -0.11
CA GLY A 125 10.91 -14.23 1.31
C GLY A 125 10.16 -15.55 1.55
N GLU A 126 9.88 -15.87 2.79
CA GLU A 126 9.16 -17.08 3.20
C GLU A 126 7.72 -17.09 2.66
N LEU A 127 7.28 -18.26 2.14
CA LEU A 127 5.90 -18.46 1.70
C LEU A 127 4.99 -18.65 2.93
N GLN A 128 3.97 -17.80 3.06
CA GLN A 128 3.03 -17.87 4.20
C GLN A 128 1.88 -18.84 3.97
N GLY A 129 1.55 -19.14 2.70
CA GLY A 129 0.57 -20.13 2.32
C GLY A 129 -0.89 -19.70 2.46
N PHE A 130 -1.19 -18.39 2.32
CA PHE A 130 -2.55 -17.87 2.35
C PHE A 130 -3.47 -18.58 1.36
N ALA A 131 -4.75 -18.78 1.76
CA ALA A 131 -5.69 -19.64 1.04
C ALA A 131 -6.45 -18.91 -0.09
N ASP A 132 -6.43 -17.59 -0.11
CA ASP A 132 -7.19 -16.77 -1.07
C ASP A 132 -6.74 -17.06 -2.50
N LYS A 133 -7.71 -17.20 -3.41
CA LYS A 133 -7.47 -17.61 -4.79
C LYS A 133 -7.86 -16.49 -5.75
N VAL A 134 -7.16 -16.48 -6.90
CA VAL A 134 -7.41 -15.54 -8.00
C VAL A 134 -7.24 -16.27 -9.33
N GLU A 135 -7.97 -15.81 -10.33
CA GLU A 135 -7.77 -16.19 -11.74
C GLU A 135 -7.70 -14.91 -12.56
N PHE A 136 -6.61 -14.72 -13.32
CA PHE A 136 -6.41 -13.53 -14.13
C PHE A 136 -5.49 -13.76 -15.32
N GLN A 137 -5.55 -12.81 -16.24
CA GLN A 137 -4.57 -12.64 -17.31
C GLN A 137 -4.00 -11.22 -17.24
N ALA A 138 -2.68 -11.10 -17.35
CA ALA A 138 -1.99 -9.83 -17.38
C ALA A 138 -0.97 -9.76 -18.53
N THR A 139 -0.97 -8.65 -19.28
CA THR A 139 0.00 -8.39 -20.35
C THR A 139 0.26 -6.89 -20.42
N TYR A 140 1.52 -6.48 -20.49
CA TYR A 140 1.95 -5.08 -20.54
C TYR A 140 1.34 -4.19 -19.44
N LYS A 141 1.11 -4.75 -18.26
CA LYS A 141 0.65 -4.01 -17.08
C LYS A 141 1.84 -3.59 -16.22
N ASN A 142 1.70 -2.47 -15.51
CA ASN A 142 2.67 -2.08 -14.49
C ASN A 142 2.67 -3.12 -13.36
N LEU A 143 3.86 -3.59 -12.96
CA LEU A 143 3.98 -4.64 -11.94
C LEU A 143 3.44 -4.18 -10.59
N LEU A 144 3.81 -2.98 -10.11
CA LEU A 144 3.36 -2.48 -8.82
C LEU A 144 1.84 -2.37 -8.74
N VAL A 145 1.22 -1.76 -9.76
CA VAL A 145 -0.24 -1.62 -9.82
C VAL A 145 -0.94 -2.98 -9.77
N TYR A 146 -0.33 -4.00 -10.37
CA TYR A 146 -0.89 -5.35 -10.33
C TYR A 146 -0.71 -6.03 -8.97
N GLU A 147 0.45 -5.86 -8.33
CA GLU A 147 0.70 -6.32 -6.96
C GLU A 147 -0.26 -5.70 -5.94
N GLU A 148 -0.53 -4.39 -6.09
CA GLU A 148 -1.50 -3.68 -5.25
C GLU A 148 -2.91 -4.23 -5.42
N LYS A 149 -3.34 -4.49 -6.66
CA LYS A 149 -4.66 -5.10 -6.94
C LYS A 149 -4.78 -6.50 -6.33
N LEU A 150 -3.78 -7.34 -6.51
CA LEU A 150 -3.74 -8.67 -5.92
C LEU A 150 -3.74 -8.62 -4.39
N GLY A 151 -2.96 -7.72 -3.81
CA GLY A 151 -2.93 -7.50 -2.37
C GLY A 151 -4.29 -7.08 -1.82
N ARG A 152 -4.96 -6.12 -2.46
CA ARG A 152 -6.29 -5.64 -2.07
C ARG A 152 -7.35 -6.74 -2.19
N SER A 153 -7.37 -7.51 -3.27
CA SER A 153 -8.37 -8.57 -3.51
C SER A 153 -8.35 -9.68 -2.45
N ALA A 154 -7.21 -9.91 -1.81
CA ALA A 154 -7.04 -10.93 -0.77
C ALA A 154 -6.76 -10.36 0.63
N ASN A 155 -6.82 -9.03 0.79
CA ASN A 155 -6.45 -8.37 2.03
C ASN A 155 -5.03 -8.73 2.52
N LEU A 156 -4.06 -8.79 1.59
CA LEU A 156 -2.65 -9.06 1.83
C LEU A 156 -1.82 -7.80 1.63
N GLY A 157 -0.96 -7.51 2.59
CA GLY A 157 0.09 -6.51 2.45
C GLY A 157 1.35 -7.10 1.84
N PHE A 158 2.18 -6.25 1.27
CA PHE A 158 3.50 -6.65 0.78
C PHE A 158 4.55 -5.60 1.09
N ARG A 159 5.82 -6.02 1.11
CA ARG A 159 6.95 -5.13 1.29
C ARG A 159 8.23 -5.71 0.72
N PHE A 160 9.19 -4.83 0.49
CA PHE A 160 10.60 -5.18 0.30
C PHE A 160 11.35 -4.92 1.61
N ARG A 161 11.86 -5.99 2.23
CA ARG A 161 12.68 -5.92 3.43
C ARG A 161 14.16 -6.07 3.06
N PRO A 162 14.99 -5.03 3.21
CA PRO A 162 16.42 -5.14 2.96
C PRO A 162 17.12 -5.95 4.04
N ASP A 163 18.08 -6.75 3.63
CA ASP A 163 19.12 -7.32 4.47
C ASP A 163 20.47 -6.74 4.02
N PHE A 164 20.96 -5.78 4.78
CA PHE A 164 22.19 -5.08 4.45
C PHE A 164 23.45 -5.93 4.67
N ASN A 165 23.39 -6.98 5.49
CA ASN A 165 24.51 -7.89 5.70
C ASN A 165 24.67 -8.84 4.50
N GLU A 166 23.55 -9.40 4.03
CA GLU A 166 23.54 -10.29 2.87
C GLU A 166 23.50 -9.52 1.54
N LYS A 167 23.28 -8.21 1.59
CA LYS A 167 23.06 -7.33 0.42
C LYS A 167 21.93 -7.84 -0.47
N LYS A 168 20.81 -8.22 0.14
CA LYS A 168 19.60 -8.73 -0.49
C LYS A 168 18.38 -7.92 -0.07
N ILE A 169 17.33 -8.04 -0.86
CA ILE A 169 16.03 -7.45 -0.59
C ILE A 169 15.00 -8.59 -0.68
N TYR A 170 14.31 -8.87 0.41
CA TYR A 170 13.30 -9.93 0.45
C TYR A 170 11.91 -9.37 0.18
N PHE A 171 11.24 -9.94 -0.83
CA PHE A 171 9.81 -9.71 -1.05
C PHE A 171 9.01 -10.54 -0.05
N GLU A 172 8.31 -9.88 0.81
CA GLU A 172 7.46 -10.48 1.82
C GLU A 172 6.00 -10.12 1.57
N VAL A 173 5.13 -11.13 1.55
CA VAL A 173 3.68 -10.99 1.59
C VAL A 173 3.22 -11.32 3.00
N TYR A 174 2.33 -10.52 3.57
CA TYR A 174 1.91 -10.71 4.95
C TYR A 174 0.44 -10.33 5.16
N ARG A 175 -0.15 -10.86 6.22
CA ARG A 175 -1.49 -10.51 6.66
C ARG A 175 -1.41 -9.98 8.09
N GLY A 176 -2.11 -8.87 8.35
CA GLY A 176 -2.28 -8.37 9.71
C GLY A 176 -3.18 -9.30 10.54
N THR A 177 -3.08 -9.16 11.84
CA THR A 177 -3.81 -9.95 12.82
C THR A 177 -5.19 -9.36 13.06
N ASP A 178 -6.23 -10.19 13.19
CA ASP A 178 -7.53 -9.77 13.69
C ASP A 178 -7.45 -9.55 15.21
N ARG A 179 -7.63 -8.29 15.62
CA ARG A 179 -7.62 -7.82 17.02
C ARG A 179 -8.93 -7.14 17.42
N THR A 180 -9.98 -7.41 16.67
CA THR A 180 -11.31 -6.81 16.90
C THR A 180 -11.94 -7.25 18.21
N MET A 181 -12.98 -6.55 18.62
CA MET A 181 -13.78 -6.96 19.78
C MET A 181 -14.55 -8.26 19.53
N SER A 182 -14.89 -8.56 18.29
CA SER A 182 -15.72 -9.67 17.87
C SER A 182 -15.00 -11.04 17.89
N GLN A 183 -13.65 -11.05 17.83
CA GLN A 183 -12.86 -12.27 17.92
C GLN A 183 -12.45 -12.61 19.38
N GLY A 184 -12.06 -13.86 19.64
CA GLY A 184 -11.70 -14.36 20.97
C GLY A 184 -10.30 -15.01 21.06
N VAL A 185 -9.48 -14.93 20.00
CA VAL A 185 -8.20 -15.64 19.91
C VAL A 185 -7.02 -14.72 20.25
N ASN A 186 -7.01 -13.50 19.70
CA ASN A 186 -5.92 -12.55 19.83
C ASN A 186 -6.23 -11.49 20.90
N ASN A 187 -5.18 -10.83 21.42
CA ASN A 187 -5.37 -9.66 22.26
C ASN A 187 -6.12 -8.58 21.48
N ARG A 188 -7.20 -8.09 22.08
CA ARG A 188 -8.07 -7.08 21.48
C ARG A 188 -7.41 -5.71 21.52
N VAL A 189 -7.55 -4.95 20.43
CA VAL A 189 -7.11 -3.56 20.36
C VAL A 189 -8.31 -2.69 19.97
N ILE A 190 -8.60 -1.74 20.84
CA ILE A 190 -9.76 -0.86 20.69
C ILE A 190 -9.29 0.59 20.76
N PHE A 191 -9.48 1.31 19.67
CA PHE A 191 -9.25 2.75 19.65
C PHE A 191 -10.55 3.45 20.04
N SER A 192 -10.52 4.17 21.17
CA SER A 192 -11.71 4.87 21.69
C SER A 192 -11.33 6.02 22.60
N GLU A 193 -12.26 6.94 22.75
CA GLU A 193 -12.16 8.05 23.73
C GLU A 193 -11.99 7.53 25.17
N SER A 194 -12.63 6.38 25.50
CA SER A 194 -12.54 5.78 26.84
C SER A 194 -11.16 5.26 27.18
N TYR A 195 -10.33 4.97 26.21
CA TYR A 195 -8.95 4.51 26.37
C TYR A 195 -7.92 5.63 26.15
N ASN A 196 -8.37 6.86 25.90
CA ASN A 196 -7.52 8.04 25.65
C ASN A 196 -6.48 7.83 24.54
N ASN A 197 -6.84 7.01 23.53
CA ASN A 197 -6.00 6.68 22.38
C ASN A 197 -6.67 7.04 21.04
N LEU A 198 -7.58 8.00 21.07
CA LEU A 198 -8.34 8.49 19.94
C LEU A 198 -8.41 10.02 20.00
N ASN A 199 -7.27 10.69 19.77
CA ASN A 199 -7.14 12.15 19.77
C ASN A 199 -7.14 12.68 18.33
N ASP A 200 -7.47 13.95 18.15
CA ASP A 200 -7.44 14.65 16.86
C ASP A 200 -8.06 13.84 15.71
N THR A 201 -9.27 13.36 15.96
CA THR A 201 -9.94 12.37 15.11
C THR A 201 -10.53 13.01 13.85
N ILE A 202 -10.26 12.40 12.69
CA ILE A 202 -10.89 12.74 11.40
C ILE A 202 -11.60 11.48 10.88
N TYR A 203 -12.89 11.58 10.58
CA TYR A 203 -13.66 10.56 9.87
C TYR A 203 -14.12 11.12 8.53
N ARG A 204 -13.88 10.37 7.48
CA ARG A 204 -14.25 10.77 6.12
C ARG A 204 -14.85 9.60 5.37
N GLU A 205 -16.02 9.83 4.76
CA GLU A 205 -16.62 8.95 3.79
C GLU A 205 -16.64 9.63 2.42
N ASN A 206 -16.37 8.89 1.36
CA ASN A 206 -16.43 9.40 0.01
C ASN A 206 -17.02 8.35 -0.94
N ALA A 207 -18.11 8.73 -1.60
CA ALA A 207 -18.80 7.94 -2.60
C ALA A 207 -18.77 8.56 -4.00
N GLN A 208 -17.92 9.56 -4.24
CA GLN A 208 -17.90 10.28 -5.54
C GLN A 208 -17.50 9.37 -6.69
N LEU A 209 -16.54 8.48 -6.45
CA LEU A 209 -16.06 7.51 -7.45
C LEU A 209 -16.74 6.14 -7.32
N TYR A 210 -17.69 6.02 -6.41
CA TYR A 210 -18.38 4.75 -6.16
C TYR A 210 -19.09 4.24 -7.41
N LYS A 211 -18.84 2.96 -7.73
CA LYS A 211 -19.51 2.20 -8.79
C LYS A 211 -19.98 0.86 -8.21
N ASN A 212 -21.13 0.39 -8.65
CA ASN A 212 -21.72 -0.86 -8.17
C ASN A 212 -22.13 -1.83 -9.29
N VAL A 213 -22.04 -1.39 -10.54
CA VAL A 213 -22.25 -2.26 -11.70
C VAL A 213 -21.14 -2.01 -12.72
N ALA A 214 -20.44 -3.07 -13.12
CA ALA A 214 -19.43 -3.03 -14.16
C ALA A 214 -19.91 -3.83 -15.39
N TYR A 215 -19.87 -3.21 -16.56
CA TYR A 215 -20.01 -3.90 -17.85
C TYR A 215 -18.62 -4.11 -18.44
N VAL A 216 -18.19 -5.37 -18.49
CA VAL A 216 -16.86 -5.75 -18.95
C VAL A 216 -16.95 -6.23 -20.40
N GLY A 217 -16.33 -5.51 -21.31
CA GLY A 217 -16.23 -5.88 -22.73
C GLY A 217 -14.91 -6.59 -23.00
N GLY A 218 -14.98 -7.87 -23.34
CA GLY A 218 -13.83 -8.68 -23.75
C GLY A 218 -13.45 -8.53 -25.21
N GLU A 219 -12.92 -9.61 -25.80
CA GLU A 219 -12.57 -9.70 -27.23
C GLU A 219 -13.77 -9.53 -28.16
N GLY A 220 -13.45 -9.24 -29.43
CA GLY A 220 -14.40 -9.10 -30.52
C GLY A 220 -14.83 -7.65 -30.77
N GLU A 221 -15.67 -7.48 -31.77
CA GLU A 221 -16.22 -6.18 -32.13
C GLU A 221 -17.72 -6.30 -32.41
N GLY A 222 -18.45 -5.23 -32.18
CA GLY A 222 -19.89 -5.16 -32.40
C GLY A 222 -20.65 -6.28 -31.69
N SER A 223 -21.49 -7.02 -32.38
CA SER A 223 -22.30 -8.12 -31.84
C SER A 223 -21.51 -9.39 -31.52
N ALA A 224 -20.27 -9.51 -32.01
CA ALA A 224 -19.37 -10.64 -31.66
C ALA A 224 -18.58 -10.41 -30.41
N ARG A 225 -18.60 -9.20 -29.82
CA ARG A 225 -17.90 -8.90 -28.58
C ARG A 225 -18.60 -9.56 -27.40
N VAL A 226 -17.81 -10.20 -26.53
CA VAL A 226 -18.33 -10.83 -25.31
C VAL A 226 -18.45 -9.76 -24.22
N TYR A 227 -19.63 -9.70 -23.60
CA TYR A 227 -19.88 -8.80 -22.47
C TYR A 227 -20.26 -9.60 -21.24
N VAL A 228 -19.78 -9.16 -20.08
CA VAL A 228 -20.15 -9.71 -18.76
C VAL A 228 -20.54 -8.54 -17.86
N GLN A 229 -21.65 -8.69 -17.15
CA GLN A 229 -22.06 -7.76 -16.10
C GLN A 229 -21.64 -8.30 -14.74
N VAL A 230 -21.09 -7.44 -13.91
CA VAL A 230 -20.74 -7.70 -12.51
C VAL A 230 -21.43 -6.68 -11.62
N GLY A 231 -22.07 -7.16 -10.56
CA GLY A 231 -22.87 -6.33 -9.66
C GLY A 231 -24.32 -6.15 -10.15
N GLU A 232 -25.18 -5.73 -9.24
CA GLU A 232 -26.60 -5.48 -9.48
C GLU A 232 -27.05 -4.23 -8.72
N ALA A 233 -27.67 -3.30 -9.42
CA ALA A 233 -28.32 -2.13 -8.81
C ALA A 233 -29.39 -1.59 -9.76
N THR A 234 -30.35 -0.82 -9.24
CA THR A 234 -31.44 -0.23 -10.03
C THR A 234 -31.76 1.18 -9.54
N GLY A 235 -32.46 1.94 -10.40
CA GLY A 235 -32.95 3.28 -10.05
C GLY A 235 -31.80 4.26 -9.82
N LEU A 236 -31.95 5.15 -8.85
CA LEU A 236 -30.96 6.20 -8.53
C LEU A 236 -29.69 5.65 -7.87
N GLU A 237 -29.73 4.42 -7.36
CA GLU A 237 -28.56 3.76 -6.78
C GLU A 237 -27.67 3.10 -7.83
N LEU A 238 -28.10 3.01 -9.10
CA LEU A 238 -27.33 2.45 -10.18
C LEU A 238 -26.17 3.40 -10.56
N ARG A 239 -24.93 2.88 -10.42
CA ARG A 239 -23.70 3.60 -10.75
C ARG A 239 -22.80 2.71 -11.59
N GLU A 240 -22.93 2.87 -12.90
CA GLU A 240 -22.30 2.02 -13.90
C GLU A 240 -20.86 2.45 -14.22
N VAL A 241 -20.06 1.46 -14.60
CA VAL A 241 -18.75 1.67 -15.23
C VAL A 241 -18.58 0.70 -16.41
N PHE A 242 -18.03 1.17 -17.49
CA PHE A 242 -17.60 0.30 -18.59
C PHE A 242 -16.12 -0.03 -18.42
N VAL A 243 -15.79 -1.32 -18.60
CA VAL A 243 -14.41 -1.83 -18.48
C VAL A 243 -14.02 -2.44 -19.82
N ASP A 244 -13.07 -1.83 -20.52
CA ASP A 244 -12.49 -2.42 -21.71
C ASP A 244 -11.44 -3.46 -21.34
N ALA A 245 -11.73 -4.74 -21.59
CA ALA A 245 -10.90 -5.89 -21.30
C ALA A 245 -10.51 -6.66 -22.58
N LYS A 246 -10.34 -5.97 -23.71
CA LYS A 246 -9.87 -6.55 -24.98
C LYS A 246 -8.48 -7.20 -24.86
N ASP A 247 -7.72 -6.82 -23.87
CA ASP A 247 -6.42 -7.39 -23.54
C ASP A 247 -6.51 -8.83 -22.98
N ILE A 248 -7.68 -9.25 -22.50
CA ILE A 248 -7.94 -10.63 -22.07
C ILE A 248 -8.30 -11.44 -23.31
N GLN A 249 -7.43 -12.39 -23.68
CA GLN A 249 -7.59 -13.22 -24.87
C GLN A 249 -8.17 -14.59 -24.52
N SER A 250 -9.11 -15.09 -25.34
CA SER A 250 -9.79 -16.38 -25.12
C SER A 250 -9.01 -17.58 -25.64
N GLU A 251 -7.93 -17.41 -26.39
CA GLU A 251 -7.26 -18.42 -27.21
C GLU A 251 -6.84 -19.69 -26.44
N ASN A 252 -6.51 -19.59 -25.15
CA ASN A 252 -6.11 -20.73 -24.33
C ASN A 252 -7.06 -20.99 -23.16
N MET A 253 -8.31 -20.53 -23.25
CA MET A 253 -9.31 -20.64 -22.21
C MET A 253 -10.57 -21.34 -22.71
N THR A 254 -11.20 -22.10 -21.82
CA THR A 254 -12.59 -22.48 -22.04
C THR A 254 -13.48 -21.24 -21.94
N SER A 255 -14.69 -21.31 -22.53
CA SER A 255 -15.66 -20.20 -22.43
C SER A 255 -16.00 -19.83 -20.97
N ALA A 256 -16.00 -20.81 -20.06
CA ALA A 256 -16.23 -20.57 -18.63
C ALA A 256 -15.06 -19.83 -17.99
N GLN A 257 -13.82 -20.23 -18.27
CA GLN A 257 -12.62 -19.56 -17.77
C GLN A 257 -12.50 -18.13 -18.30
N TYR A 258 -12.81 -17.94 -19.59
CA TYR A 258 -12.78 -16.61 -20.17
C TYR A 258 -13.80 -15.66 -19.50
N LYS A 259 -15.04 -16.12 -19.28
CA LYS A 259 -16.03 -15.35 -18.53
C LYS A 259 -15.59 -15.05 -17.11
N ALA A 260 -15.02 -16.03 -16.40
CA ALA A 260 -14.51 -15.84 -15.05
C ALA A 260 -13.38 -14.79 -14.99
N ALA A 261 -12.49 -14.75 -15.99
CA ALA A 261 -11.46 -13.73 -16.10
C ALA A 261 -12.04 -12.33 -16.33
N LEU A 262 -13.06 -12.20 -17.18
CA LEU A 262 -13.80 -10.94 -17.37
C LEU A 262 -14.52 -10.50 -16.08
N GLU A 263 -15.20 -11.43 -15.39
CA GLU A 263 -15.85 -11.15 -14.11
C GLU A 263 -14.84 -10.70 -13.04
N THR A 264 -13.67 -11.31 -13.00
CA THR A 264 -12.58 -10.90 -12.10
C THR A 264 -12.15 -9.47 -12.37
N ARG A 265 -11.95 -9.10 -13.64
CA ARG A 265 -11.63 -7.73 -14.02
C ARG A 265 -12.73 -6.73 -13.62
N GLY A 266 -14.00 -7.11 -13.74
CA GLY A 266 -15.13 -6.31 -13.28
C GLY A 266 -15.14 -6.13 -11.76
N ARG A 267 -14.93 -7.19 -10.99
CA ARG A 267 -14.83 -7.13 -9.52
C ARG A 267 -13.67 -6.22 -9.07
N GLU A 268 -12.49 -6.39 -9.65
CA GLU A 268 -11.32 -5.53 -9.36
C GLU A 268 -11.63 -4.05 -9.60
N THR A 269 -12.35 -3.74 -10.68
CA THR A 269 -12.75 -2.35 -10.98
C THR A 269 -13.74 -1.82 -9.96
N LEU A 270 -14.73 -2.61 -9.56
CA LEU A 270 -15.72 -2.21 -8.54
C LEU A 270 -15.09 -2.08 -7.16
N GLU A 271 -14.14 -2.95 -6.79
CA GLU A 271 -13.39 -2.85 -5.54
C GLU A 271 -12.56 -1.56 -5.48
N GLY A 272 -11.91 -1.20 -6.60
CA GLY A 272 -11.18 0.08 -6.72
C GLY A 272 -12.09 1.31 -6.70
N ALA A 273 -13.37 1.13 -7.00
CA ALA A 273 -14.39 2.18 -7.02
C ALA A 273 -15.42 2.04 -5.86
N ALA A 274 -15.09 1.32 -4.80
CA ALA A 274 -15.95 1.19 -3.63
C ALA A 274 -16.10 2.52 -2.88
N VAL A 275 -17.15 2.61 -2.05
CA VAL A 275 -17.24 3.70 -1.07
C VAL A 275 -16.02 3.61 -0.18
N SER A 276 -15.25 4.67 -0.13
CA SER A 276 -14.09 4.73 0.74
C SER A 276 -14.46 5.39 2.07
N ALA A 277 -14.10 4.74 3.16
CA ALA A 277 -14.22 5.29 4.50
C ALA A 277 -12.85 5.22 5.18
N SER A 278 -12.40 6.34 5.69
CA SER A 278 -11.16 6.42 6.46
C SER A 278 -11.41 7.05 7.82
N PHE A 279 -10.69 6.54 8.79
CA PHE A 279 -10.65 7.08 10.13
C PHE A 279 -9.18 7.32 10.49
N GLU A 280 -8.84 8.53 10.86
CA GLU A 280 -7.49 8.93 11.26
C GLU A 280 -7.52 9.44 12.68
N CYS A 281 -6.50 9.14 13.47
CA CYS A 281 -6.37 9.69 14.81
C CYS A 281 -4.92 9.79 15.25
N ASP A 282 -4.65 10.68 16.20
CA ASP A 282 -3.45 10.61 17.01
C ASP A 282 -3.67 9.64 18.16
N THR A 283 -2.84 8.62 18.27
CA THR A 283 -2.97 7.62 19.32
C THR A 283 -2.40 8.07 20.67
N GLY A 284 -1.83 9.27 20.74
CA GLY A 284 -1.06 9.70 21.90
C GLY A 284 0.25 8.94 22.07
N ALA A 285 1.13 9.46 22.90
CA ALA A 285 2.36 8.76 23.25
C ALA A 285 2.06 7.78 24.39
N ASP A 286 1.80 6.52 24.10
CA ASP A 286 2.08 5.38 24.98
C ASP A 286 1.09 4.89 26.05
N GLU A 287 -0.20 5.24 26.06
CA GLU A 287 -0.88 4.87 27.32
C GLU A 287 -1.48 3.46 27.38
N ASN A 288 -2.16 2.95 26.35
CA ASN A 288 -2.84 1.65 26.48
C ASN A 288 -2.41 0.62 25.41
N PHE A 289 -2.09 1.06 24.19
CA PHE A 289 -1.65 0.18 23.11
C PHE A 289 -0.40 0.74 22.43
N ARG A 290 0.68 -0.03 22.45
CA ARG A 290 1.97 0.35 21.87
C ARG A 290 2.07 -0.18 20.44
N TYR A 291 2.35 0.73 19.51
CA TYR A 291 2.68 0.40 18.14
C TYR A 291 3.87 -0.56 18.03
N GLN A 292 3.79 -1.55 17.16
CA GLN A 292 4.72 -2.68 16.98
C GLN A 292 4.81 -3.67 18.16
N ILE A 293 4.02 -3.49 19.21
CA ILE A 293 3.92 -4.43 20.34
C ILE A 293 2.49 -4.97 20.43
N ASN A 294 1.51 -4.10 20.53
CA ASN A 294 0.11 -4.47 20.66
C ASN A 294 -0.63 -4.48 19.34
N TYR A 295 -0.23 -3.61 18.40
CA TYR A 295 -0.76 -3.53 17.04
C TYR A 295 0.33 -3.17 16.05
N ASP A 296 0.13 -3.51 14.78
CA ASP A 296 1.01 -3.13 13.66
C ASP A 296 0.16 -2.85 12.40
N LEU A 297 0.85 -2.39 11.36
CA LEU A 297 0.27 -2.17 10.04
C LEU A 297 -0.38 -3.45 9.51
N GLY A 298 -1.61 -3.32 9.04
CA GLY A 298 -2.40 -4.42 8.51
C GLY A 298 -3.32 -5.10 9.52
N ASP A 299 -3.16 -4.87 10.83
CA ASP A 299 -4.07 -5.42 11.84
C ASP A 299 -5.49 -4.86 11.66
N VAL A 300 -6.50 -5.69 11.95
CA VAL A 300 -7.89 -5.27 12.02
C VAL A 300 -8.23 -5.01 13.48
N VAL A 301 -8.73 -3.82 13.77
CA VAL A 301 -8.99 -3.33 15.13
C VAL A 301 -10.38 -2.74 15.21
N THR A 302 -10.92 -2.60 16.42
CA THR A 302 -12.21 -1.91 16.62
C THR A 302 -11.97 -0.44 16.91
N VAL A 303 -12.58 0.46 16.12
CA VAL A 303 -12.61 1.90 16.35
C VAL A 303 -13.98 2.29 16.89
N LYS A 304 -14.02 3.03 18.01
CA LYS A 304 -15.25 3.42 18.67
C LYS A 304 -15.26 4.90 19.02
N LYS A 305 -16.07 5.68 18.31
CA LYS A 305 -16.33 7.10 18.57
C LYS A 305 -17.79 7.31 18.98
N ARG A 306 -18.05 7.30 20.28
CA ARG A 306 -19.42 7.36 20.81
C ARG A 306 -20.17 8.62 20.41
N ALA A 307 -19.49 9.76 20.42
CA ALA A 307 -20.07 11.04 20.05
C ALA A 307 -20.60 11.10 18.61
N TRP A 308 -20.07 10.24 17.73
CA TRP A 308 -20.46 10.15 16.32
C TRP A 308 -21.30 8.90 16.01
N GLY A 309 -21.56 8.05 17.01
CA GLY A 309 -22.29 6.80 16.83
C GLY A 309 -21.52 5.73 16.06
N ILE A 310 -20.23 5.89 15.87
CA ILE A 310 -19.36 4.98 15.09
C ILE A 310 -18.84 3.88 16.00
N THR A 311 -19.01 2.62 15.56
CA THR A 311 -18.32 1.44 16.11
C THR A 311 -18.09 0.49 14.94
N GLU A 312 -16.86 0.40 14.47
CA GLU A 312 -16.50 -0.36 13.27
C GLU A 312 -15.21 -1.13 13.48
N ASP A 313 -15.13 -2.29 12.85
CA ASP A 313 -13.92 -3.10 12.78
C ASP A 313 -13.17 -2.73 11.49
N LEU A 314 -12.05 -2.03 11.61
CA LEU A 314 -11.30 -1.45 10.50
C LEU A 314 -9.87 -1.95 10.46
N ARG A 315 -9.34 -2.12 9.25
CA ARG A 315 -7.91 -2.43 9.04
C ARG A 315 -7.07 -1.17 9.18
N ILE A 316 -5.93 -1.29 9.84
CA ILE A 316 -4.88 -0.26 9.82
C ILE A 316 -4.17 -0.34 8.46
N THR A 317 -4.50 0.58 7.57
CA THR A 317 -3.98 0.62 6.19
C THR A 317 -2.76 1.49 6.03
N GLU A 318 -2.57 2.45 6.94
CA GLU A 318 -1.40 3.32 6.95
C GLU A 318 -0.99 3.62 8.39
N ILE A 319 0.30 3.79 8.63
CA ILE A 319 0.85 4.29 9.88
C ILE A 319 1.93 5.32 9.57
N GLN A 320 1.67 6.55 9.98
CA GLN A 320 2.63 7.63 9.88
C GLN A 320 3.35 7.81 11.23
N GLU A 321 4.67 7.69 11.20
CA GLU A 321 5.56 7.97 12.33
C GLU A 321 6.21 9.33 12.11
N ILE A 322 5.89 10.29 12.95
CA ILE A 322 6.40 11.66 12.86
C ILE A 322 7.40 11.86 13.98
N TYR A 323 8.60 12.27 13.62
CA TYR A 323 9.69 12.56 14.55
C TYR A 323 10.10 14.03 14.39
N GLU A 324 9.87 14.81 15.41
CA GLU A 324 10.17 16.24 15.47
C GLU A 324 10.79 16.59 16.83
N TYR A 325 11.16 17.85 17.01
CA TYR A 325 11.72 18.35 18.29
C TYR A 325 10.82 18.06 19.50
N GLY A 326 9.49 18.00 19.29
CA GLY A 326 8.51 17.68 20.35
C GLY A 326 8.40 16.20 20.73
N GLY A 327 9.11 15.31 20.03
CA GLY A 327 9.07 13.88 20.27
C GLY A 327 8.60 13.05 19.08
N ARG A 328 8.07 11.85 19.38
CA ARG A 328 7.50 10.93 18.38
C ARG A 328 5.98 10.94 18.46
N LYS A 329 5.32 11.06 17.31
CA LYS A 329 3.88 10.92 17.14
C LYS A 329 3.58 9.74 16.22
N ILE A 330 2.53 8.96 16.53
CA ILE A 330 2.05 7.85 15.70
C ILE A 330 0.64 8.16 15.27
N VAL A 331 0.42 8.19 13.95
CA VAL A 331 -0.88 8.47 13.34
C VAL A 331 -1.28 7.28 12.47
N PRO A 332 -2.09 6.33 12.96
CA PRO A 332 -2.67 5.30 12.14
C PRO A 332 -3.86 5.83 11.34
N THR A 333 -4.00 5.33 10.11
CA THR A 333 -5.19 5.44 9.28
C THR A 333 -5.87 4.09 9.23
N PHE A 334 -7.15 4.07 9.50
CA PHE A 334 -8.00 2.88 9.49
C PHE A 334 -8.94 2.92 8.28
N GLY A 335 -9.21 1.76 7.69
CA GLY A 335 -10.07 1.66 6.51
C GLY A 335 -9.33 2.02 5.22
N THR A 336 -10.01 2.60 4.24
CA THR A 336 -9.42 2.97 2.96
C THR A 336 -8.97 4.43 3.00
N ALA A 337 -7.68 4.68 2.86
CA ALA A 337 -7.16 6.04 2.73
C ALA A 337 -7.80 6.76 1.53
N ILE A 338 -8.30 7.97 1.74
CA ILE A 338 -8.94 8.78 0.70
C ILE A 338 -7.92 9.81 0.21
N PRO A 339 -7.62 9.90 -1.10
CA PRO A 339 -6.74 10.93 -1.64
C PRO A 339 -7.25 12.34 -1.28
N GLU A 340 -6.37 13.23 -0.88
CA GLU A 340 -6.72 14.62 -0.57
C GLU A 340 -7.22 15.41 -1.80
N LYS A 341 -6.75 15.01 -2.99
CA LYS A 341 -7.17 15.60 -4.27
C LYS A 341 -7.68 14.52 -5.19
N ILE A 342 -8.90 14.71 -5.70
CA ILE A 342 -9.43 13.89 -6.79
C ILE A 342 -8.93 14.53 -8.08
N ASP A 343 -8.09 13.81 -8.82
CA ASP A 343 -7.69 14.21 -10.17
C ASP A 343 -8.81 13.87 -11.14
N TRP A 344 -9.42 14.88 -11.73
CA TRP A 344 -10.51 14.74 -12.69
C TRP A 344 -10.02 14.53 -14.13
N SER A 345 -8.69 14.45 -14.35
CA SER A 345 -8.10 14.31 -15.69
C SER A 345 -8.19 12.89 -16.25
N ASP A 346 -8.49 11.88 -15.43
CA ASP A 346 -8.56 10.47 -15.82
C ASP A 346 -10.00 9.94 -16.01
N THR A 347 -10.98 10.83 -16.19
CA THR A 347 -12.39 10.44 -16.48
C THR A 347 -12.71 10.46 -17.95
#